data_1e3ece8a87926276ff76ee7730b77794
#
_entry.id   1e3ece8a87926276ff76ee7730b77794
#
_cell.length_a   1.000
_cell.length_b   1.000
_cell.length_c   1.000
_cell.angle_alpha   90.00
_cell.angle_beta   90.00
_cell.angle_gamma   90.00
#
_symmetry.space_group_name_H-M   'P 1'
#
loop_
_entity.id
_entity.type
_entity.pdbx_description
1 polymer ?
#
loop_
_entity_poly.entity_id
_entity_poly.type
_entity_poly.pdbx_seq_one_letter_code
_entity_poly.pdbx_strand_id
1 'polypeptide(L)'
;DRIIIGSHSEDASNALTNLYQMIYKDKNNVKIEKTTPINAELVKYVTNAFLAVKVSFANEIYSFAKEINANYNKVIELAMLDKRLGTTHWSVPGPDGKMGFGGSCFPKDINSLINSFRDNGIEPKVLEAAWLRNLTIDRPEKDWLELKGRAVSNEDSE
;
A
#
# COMPACT_ATOMS: atom_id res chain seq x y z
N ASP A 1 -10.77 10.36 -4.64
CA ASP A 1 -10.00 11.44 -4.05
C ASP A 1 -8.97 12.05 -5.02
N ARG A 2 -8.30 11.27 -5.88
CA ARG A 2 -7.39 11.78 -6.90
C ARG A 2 -7.30 10.87 -8.12
N ILE A 3 -6.96 11.46 -9.28
CA ILE A 3 -6.64 10.79 -10.54
C ILE A 3 -5.26 11.27 -10.96
N ILE A 4 -4.35 10.34 -11.24
CA ILE A 4 -3.01 10.63 -11.74
C ILE A 4 -2.93 10.17 -13.18
N ILE A 5 -2.64 11.10 -14.10
CA ILE A 5 -2.53 10.84 -15.53
C ILE A 5 -1.06 10.87 -15.92
N GLY A 6 -0.51 9.71 -16.27
CA GLY A 6 0.83 9.59 -16.82
C GLY A 6 0.80 9.57 -18.35
N SER A 7 1.45 10.53 -19.00
CA SER A 7 1.50 10.60 -20.46
C SER A 7 2.78 11.26 -20.96
N HIS A 8 3.25 10.83 -22.13
CA HIS A 8 4.31 11.50 -22.91
C HIS A 8 3.75 12.60 -23.82
N SER A 9 2.43 12.62 -24.05
CA SER A 9 1.75 13.58 -24.91
C SER A 9 0.88 14.53 -24.09
N GLU A 10 1.08 15.82 -24.28
CA GLU A 10 0.24 16.84 -23.65
C GLU A 10 -1.21 16.77 -24.15
N ASP A 11 -1.40 16.55 -25.45
CA ASP A 11 -2.74 16.40 -26.03
C ASP A 11 -3.49 15.21 -25.45
N ALA A 12 -2.81 14.05 -25.31
CA ALA A 12 -3.41 12.86 -24.69
C ALA A 12 -3.78 13.10 -23.22
N SER A 13 -2.91 13.75 -22.45
CA SER A 13 -3.19 14.08 -21.05
C SER A 13 -4.32 15.10 -20.90
N ASN A 14 -4.42 16.06 -21.82
CA ASN A 14 -5.53 17.02 -21.87
C ASN A 14 -6.86 16.31 -22.19
N ALA A 15 -6.88 15.43 -23.19
CA ALA A 15 -8.07 14.68 -23.58
C ALA A 15 -8.57 13.81 -22.40
N LEU A 16 -7.68 13.09 -21.70
CA LEU A 16 -8.03 12.31 -20.52
C LEU A 16 -8.50 13.19 -19.37
N THR A 17 -7.85 14.33 -19.14
CA THR A 17 -8.28 15.27 -18.10
C THR A 17 -9.71 15.74 -18.35
N ASN A 18 -10.02 16.15 -19.58
CA ASN A 18 -11.36 16.59 -19.97
C ASN A 18 -12.40 15.47 -19.79
N LEU A 19 -12.05 14.24 -20.19
CA LEU A 19 -12.92 13.07 -19.97
C LEU A 19 -13.23 12.86 -18.51
N TYR A 20 -12.21 12.83 -17.65
CA TYR A 20 -12.40 12.63 -16.21
C TYR A 20 -13.15 13.80 -15.54
N GLN A 21 -12.93 15.03 -15.99
CA GLN A 21 -13.69 16.18 -15.51
C GLN A 21 -15.18 16.06 -15.87
N MET A 22 -15.52 15.55 -17.05
CA MET A 22 -16.94 15.28 -17.42
C MET A 22 -17.54 14.17 -16.55
N ILE A 23 -16.80 13.07 -16.31
CA ILE A 23 -17.28 11.93 -15.52
C ILE A 23 -17.48 12.32 -14.04
N TYR A 24 -16.61 13.16 -13.49
CA TYR A 24 -16.63 13.56 -12.09
C TYR A 24 -17.15 14.97 -11.86
N LYS A 25 -17.92 15.53 -12.84
CA LYS A 25 -18.44 16.91 -12.84
C LYS A 25 -19.12 17.32 -11.52
N ASP A 26 -19.84 16.38 -10.89
CA ASP A 26 -20.58 16.61 -9.66
C ASP A 26 -19.81 16.22 -8.38
N LYS A 27 -18.55 15.80 -8.50
CA LYS A 27 -17.69 15.41 -7.38
C LYS A 27 -16.56 16.44 -7.20
N ASN A 28 -16.86 17.53 -6.51
CA ASN A 28 -15.96 18.66 -6.29
C ASN A 28 -14.62 18.34 -5.59
N ASN A 29 -14.35 17.10 -5.23
CA ASN A 29 -13.19 16.70 -4.43
C ASN A 29 -12.21 15.74 -5.14
N VAL A 30 -12.33 15.54 -6.45
CA VAL A 30 -11.39 14.70 -7.19
C VAL A 30 -10.30 15.58 -7.81
N LYS A 31 -9.09 15.50 -7.27
CA LYS A 31 -7.91 16.13 -7.86
C LYS A 31 -7.47 15.36 -9.09
N ILE A 32 -7.25 16.04 -10.21
CA ILE A 32 -6.69 15.44 -11.43
C ILE A 32 -5.31 16.07 -11.65
N GLU A 33 -4.27 15.25 -11.59
CA GLU A 33 -2.88 15.67 -11.73
C GLU A 33 -2.25 14.98 -12.95
N LYS A 34 -1.42 15.71 -13.69
CA LYS A 34 -0.69 15.20 -14.85
C LYS A 34 0.77 15.03 -14.50
N THR A 35 1.37 13.96 -15.01
CA THR A 35 2.79 13.69 -14.82
C THR A 35 3.33 12.77 -15.93
N THR A 36 4.59 12.37 -15.84
CA THR A 36 5.15 11.34 -16.73
C THR A 36 4.61 9.95 -16.39
N PRO A 37 4.58 8.99 -17.33
CA PRO A 37 4.15 7.62 -17.05
C PRO A 37 4.90 6.99 -15.88
N ILE A 38 6.23 7.12 -15.85
CA ILE A 38 7.06 6.54 -14.78
C ILE A 38 6.69 7.11 -13.40
N ASN A 39 6.40 8.40 -13.31
CA ASN A 39 5.96 9.01 -12.06
C ASN A 39 4.58 8.49 -11.64
N ALA A 40 3.64 8.36 -12.58
CA ALA A 40 2.30 7.86 -12.31
C ALA A 40 2.33 6.42 -11.78
N GLU A 41 3.14 5.55 -12.38
CA GLU A 41 3.37 4.19 -11.90
C GLU A 41 3.98 4.18 -10.51
N LEU A 42 5.04 4.95 -10.29
CA LEU A 42 5.72 5.01 -9.00
C LEU A 42 4.81 5.53 -7.89
N VAL A 43 3.92 6.48 -8.15
CA VAL A 43 2.92 6.96 -7.18
C VAL A 43 2.09 5.81 -6.61
N LYS A 44 1.66 4.87 -7.46
CA LYS A 44 0.89 3.69 -7.03
C LYS A 44 1.73 2.79 -6.11
N TYR A 45 2.94 2.44 -6.53
CA TYR A 45 3.82 1.57 -5.76
C TYR A 45 4.21 2.20 -4.42
N VAL A 46 4.59 3.48 -4.41
CA VAL A 46 4.90 4.22 -3.17
C VAL A 46 3.72 4.20 -2.21
N THR A 47 2.51 4.47 -2.72
CA THR A 47 1.31 4.46 -1.86
C THR A 47 1.08 3.09 -1.24
N ASN A 48 1.05 2.02 -2.03
CA ASN A 48 0.73 0.68 -1.54
C ASN A 48 1.86 0.11 -0.65
N ALA A 49 3.12 0.32 -1.02
CA ALA A 49 4.25 -0.12 -0.21
C ALA A 49 4.33 0.62 1.12
N PHE A 50 4.08 1.94 1.14
CA PHE A 50 4.02 2.69 2.39
C PHE A 50 2.90 2.20 3.31
N LEU A 51 1.71 1.92 2.76
CA LEU A 51 0.60 1.38 3.54
C LEU A 51 0.88 -0.04 4.06
N ALA A 52 1.56 -0.88 3.29
CA ALA A 52 2.02 -2.19 3.75
C ALA A 52 3.03 -2.07 4.92
N VAL A 53 4.01 -1.17 4.82
CA VAL A 53 4.95 -0.86 5.92
C VAL A 53 4.18 -0.36 7.15
N LYS A 54 3.20 0.50 6.96
CA LYS A 54 2.35 1.02 8.06
C LYS A 54 1.57 -0.10 8.75
N VAL A 55 1.01 -1.06 8.01
CA VAL A 55 0.33 -2.23 8.58
C VAL A 55 1.31 -3.09 9.38
N SER A 56 2.51 -3.37 8.83
CA SER A 56 3.55 -4.11 9.59
C SER A 56 3.94 -3.39 10.87
N PHE A 57 4.15 -2.08 10.82
CA PHE A 57 4.44 -1.28 12.01
C PHE A 57 3.29 -1.34 13.03
N ALA A 58 2.04 -1.23 12.59
CA ALA A 58 0.86 -1.32 13.45
C ALA A 58 0.79 -2.68 14.17
N ASN A 59 1.05 -3.78 13.46
CA ASN A 59 1.09 -5.13 14.03
C ASN A 59 2.23 -5.31 15.04
N GLU A 60 3.38 -4.69 14.79
CA GLU A 60 4.53 -4.69 15.70
C GLU A 60 4.19 -3.96 17.00
N ILE A 61 3.62 -2.76 16.92
CA ILE A 61 3.17 -1.99 18.09
C ILE A 61 2.04 -2.72 18.83
N TYR A 62 1.12 -3.37 18.11
CA TYR A 62 0.08 -4.19 18.73
C TYR A 62 0.67 -5.33 19.58
N SER A 63 1.65 -6.05 19.02
CA SER A 63 2.32 -7.14 19.71
C SER A 63 3.05 -6.65 20.97
N PHE A 64 3.75 -5.52 20.87
CA PHE A 64 4.43 -4.91 22.01
C PHE A 64 3.44 -4.41 23.08
N ALA A 65 2.37 -3.71 22.64
CA ALA A 65 1.34 -3.22 23.57
C ALA A 65 0.69 -4.36 24.37
N LYS A 66 0.45 -5.50 23.73
CA LYS A 66 -0.07 -6.70 24.37
C LYS A 66 0.90 -7.24 25.45
N GLU A 67 2.18 -7.29 25.15
CA GLU A 67 3.21 -7.78 26.08
C GLU A 67 3.32 -6.91 27.34
N ILE A 68 3.22 -5.59 27.19
CA ILE A 68 3.30 -4.65 28.32
C ILE A 68 1.94 -4.32 28.96
N ASN A 69 0.87 -5.03 28.59
CA ASN A 69 -0.50 -4.80 29.06
C ASN A 69 -1.04 -3.39 28.76
N ALA A 70 -0.61 -2.74 27.67
CA ALA A 70 -1.14 -1.48 27.21
C ALA A 70 -2.35 -1.69 26.28
N ASN A 71 -3.30 -0.75 26.32
CA ASN A 71 -4.44 -0.78 25.40
C ASN A 71 -4.06 -0.21 24.04
N TYR A 72 -3.75 -1.08 23.09
CA TYR A 72 -3.36 -0.69 21.73
C TYR A 72 -4.33 0.29 21.09
N ASN A 73 -5.63 0.00 21.14
CA ASN A 73 -6.63 0.87 20.49
C ASN A 73 -6.61 2.29 21.07
N LYS A 74 -6.42 2.40 22.40
CA LYS A 74 -6.32 3.73 23.02
C LYS A 74 -5.02 4.43 22.68
N VAL A 75 -3.91 3.69 22.59
CA VAL A 75 -2.62 4.24 22.15
C VAL A 75 -2.73 4.81 20.73
N ILE A 76 -3.32 4.06 19.79
CA ILE A 76 -3.47 4.51 18.40
C ILE A 76 -4.46 5.66 18.29
N GLU A 77 -5.60 5.61 19.00
CA GLU A 77 -6.55 6.74 19.08
C GLU A 77 -5.85 8.05 19.45
N LEU A 78 -5.02 8.02 20.48
CA LEU A 78 -4.30 9.20 20.95
C LEU A 78 -3.17 9.60 19.98
N ALA A 79 -2.44 8.63 19.42
CA ALA A 79 -1.38 8.91 18.46
C ALA A 79 -1.93 9.57 17.18
N MET A 80 -3.11 9.16 16.71
CA MET A 80 -3.77 9.74 15.52
C MET A 80 -4.23 11.20 15.72
N LEU A 81 -4.17 11.75 16.91
CA LEU A 81 -4.35 13.20 17.13
C LEU A 81 -3.27 14.00 16.38
N ASP A 82 -2.09 13.41 16.17
CA ASP A 82 -1.11 13.92 15.22
C ASP A 82 -1.55 13.59 13.79
N LYS A 83 -2.07 14.61 13.08
CA LYS A 83 -2.61 14.47 11.72
C LYS A 83 -1.60 13.95 10.70
N ARG A 84 -0.30 14.04 10.98
CA ARG A 84 0.76 13.51 10.11
C ARG A 84 0.70 11.99 9.97
N LEU A 85 0.14 11.29 10.96
CA LEU A 85 0.03 9.83 10.93
C LEU A 85 -1.09 9.33 10.02
N GLY A 86 -2.08 10.16 9.69
CA GLY A 86 -3.29 9.74 8.98
C GLY A 86 -4.11 8.72 9.77
N THR A 87 -5.35 8.51 9.38
CA THR A 87 -6.34 7.76 10.17
C THR A 87 -6.58 6.31 9.71
N THR A 88 -5.97 5.89 8.61
CA THR A 88 -6.21 4.57 8.00
C THR A 88 -5.07 3.58 8.28
N HIS A 89 -5.35 2.28 8.12
CA HIS A 89 -4.37 1.18 8.20
C HIS A 89 -3.71 0.98 9.58
N TRP A 90 -4.41 1.37 10.64
CA TRP A 90 -3.99 1.15 12.02
C TRP A 90 -4.71 -0.01 12.72
N SER A 91 -5.81 -0.53 12.12
CA SER A 91 -6.57 -1.61 12.75
C SER A 91 -5.77 -2.90 12.79
N VAL A 92 -5.72 -3.53 13.97
CA VAL A 92 -5.13 -4.84 14.21
C VAL A 92 -6.10 -5.63 15.10
N PRO A 93 -6.67 -6.76 14.62
CA PRO A 93 -6.52 -7.28 13.25
C PRO A 93 -7.06 -6.34 12.17
N GLY A 94 -6.68 -6.61 10.92
CA GLY A 94 -7.14 -5.86 9.76
C GLY A 94 -8.64 -6.02 9.49
N PRO A 95 -9.17 -5.34 8.45
CA PRO A 95 -10.59 -5.41 8.08
C PRO A 95 -11.06 -6.82 7.70
N ASP A 96 -10.14 -7.69 7.30
CA ASP A 96 -10.37 -9.11 6.98
C ASP A 96 -10.33 -10.03 8.21
N GLY A 97 -10.17 -9.47 9.41
CA GLY A 97 -10.06 -10.19 10.67
C GLY A 97 -8.70 -10.85 10.92
N LYS A 98 -7.71 -10.62 10.04
CA LYS A 98 -6.38 -11.22 10.11
C LYS A 98 -5.30 -10.22 10.50
N MET A 99 -4.17 -10.75 10.96
CA MET A 99 -2.97 -9.97 11.20
C MET A 99 -2.24 -9.69 9.87
N GLY A 100 -1.35 -8.69 9.87
CA GLY A 100 -0.55 -8.34 8.71
C GLY A 100 -1.35 -7.81 7.52
N PHE A 101 -0.76 -7.91 6.35
CA PHE A 101 -1.40 -7.52 5.10
C PHE A 101 -1.46 -8.68 4.11
N GLY A 102 -2.61 -8.80 3.46
CA GLY A 102 -2.92 -9.80 2.45
C GLY A 102 -3.63 -9.19 1.24
N GLY A 103 -4.49 -9.98 0.62
CA GLY A 103 -5.17 -9.58 -0.60
C GLY A 103 -4.23 -9.51 -1.81
N SER A 104 -4.69 -8.96 -2.93
CA SER A 104 -3.94 -8.98 -4.18
C SER A 104 -3.00 -7.80 -4.38
N CYS A 105 -3.18 -6.68 -3.65
CA CYS A 105 -2.46 -5.44 -3.93
C CYS A 105 -1.16 -5.30 -3.14
N PHE A 106 -1.22 -5.34 -1.81
CA PHE A 106 -0.05 -5.07 -0.98
C PHE A 106 1.07 -6.09 -1.17
N PRO A 107 0.82 -7.42 -1.12
CA PRO A 107 1.86 -8.41 -1.34
C PRO A 107 2.55 -8.26 -2.70
N LYS A 108 1.76 -8.09 -3.76
CA LYS A 108 2.28 -7.93 -5.12
C LYS A 108 3.07 -6.63 -5.29
N ASP A 109 2.52 -5.51 -4.84
CA ASP A 109 3.13 -4.20 -5.10
C ASP A 109 4.40 -3.98 -4.25
N ILE A 110 4.45 -4.48 -3.00
CA ILE A 110 5.68 -4.40 -2.19
C ILE A 110 6.80 -5.27 -2.77
N ASN A 111 6.49 -6.49 -3.20
CA ASN A 111 7.46 -7.39 -3.84
C ASN A 111 7.98 -6.82 -5.16
N SER A 112 7.08 -6.32 -6.01
CA SER A 112 7.47 -5.69 -7.28
C SER A 112 8.41 -4.51 -7.03
N LEU A 113 8.12 -3.68 -6.04
CA LEU A 113 8.96 -2.54 -5.69
C LEU A 113 10.32 -2.98 -5.11
N ILE A 114 10.36 -4.00 -4.23
CA ILE A 114 11.61 -4.59 -3.70
C ILE A 114 12.51 -5.05 -4.85
N ASN A 115 11.96 -5.80 -5.82
CA ASN A 115 12.71 -6.27 -6.97
C ASN A 115 13.22 -5.11 -7.83
N SER A 116 12.37 -4.11 -8.09
CA SER A 116 12.79 -2.93 -8.85
C SER A 116 13.94 -2.16 -8.18
N PHE A 117 13.96 -2.09 -6.85
CA PHE A 117 15.09 -1.50 -6.12
C PHE A 117 16.38 -2.30 -6.34
N ARG A 118 16.29 -3.63 -6.20
CA ARG A 118 17.44 -4.53 -6.38
C ARG A 118 17.99 -4.49 -7.80
N ASP A 119 17.12 -4.48 -8.80
CA ASP A 119 17.49 -4.37 -10.22
C ASP A 119 18.23 -3.07 -10.52
N ASN A 120 18.01 -2.02 -9.72
CA ASN A 120 18.73 -0.75 -9.80
C ASN A 120 19.89 -0.63 -8.79
N GLY A 121 20.31 -1.73 -8.15
CA GLY A 121 21.45 -1.75 -7.23
C GLY A 121 21.18 -1.07 -5.89
N ILE A 122 19.93 -0.88 -5.51
CA ILE A 122 19.52 -0.22 -4.26
C ILE A 122 18.95 -1.27 -3.29
N GLU A 123 19.42 -1.26 -2.05
CA GLU A 123 18.92 -2.14 -0.99
C GLU A 123 17.66 -1.57 -0.33
N PRO A 124 16.48 -2.20 -0.49
CA PRO A 124 15.20 -1.70 0.05
C PRO A 124 14.93 -2.19 1.49
N LYS A 125 15.85 -1.95 2.42
CA LYS A 125 15.85 -2.54 3.79
C LYS A 125 14.53 -2.35 4.55
N VAL A 126 13.88 -1.21 4.42
CA VAL A 126 12.60 -0.94 5.11
C VAL A 126 11.47 -1.81 4.54
N LEU A 127 11.40 -1.93 3.22
CA LEU A 127 10.39 -2.74 2.55
C LEU A 127 10.60 -4.22 2.83
N GLU A 128 11.86 -4.67 2.80
CA GLU A 128 12.25 -6.05 3.10
C GLU A 128 11.92 -6.43 4.53
N ALA A 129 12.18 -5.55 5.50
CA ALA A 129 11.85 -5.79 6.91
C ALA A 129 10.34 -5.95 7.10
N ALA A 130 9.54 -5.05 6.52
CA ALA A 130 8.09 -5.14 6.59
C ALA A 130 7.56 -6.41 5.89
N TRP A 131 8.11 -6.74 4.74
CA TRP A 131 7.74 -7.96 3.99
C TRP A 131 8.11 -9.23 4.77
N LEU A 132 9.34 -9.32 5.28
CA LEU A 132 9.80 -10.46 6.07
C LEU A 132 8.93 -10.66 7.31
N ARG A 133 8.61 -9.58 8.03
CA ARG A 133 7.72 -9.64 9.18
C ARG A 133 6.35 -10.19 8.79
N ASN A 134 5.78 -9.71 7.70
CA ASN A 134 4.49 -10.19 7.20
C ASN A 134 4.52 -11.69 6.89
N LEU A 135 5.59 -12.17 6.25
CA LEU A 135 5.77 -13.57 5.86
C LEU A 135 5.95 -14.53 7.05
N THR A 136 6.58 -14.07 8.13
CA THR A 136 7.08 -14.97 9.19
C THR A 136 6.33 -14.83 10.50
N ILE A 137 5.69 -13.68 10.74
CA ILE A 137 5.08 -13.35 12.04
C ILE A 137 3.60 -13.02 11.89
N ASP A 138 3.28 -12.02 11.06
CA ASP A 138 1.93 -11.46 11.06
C ASP A 138 0.95 -12.28 10.21
N ARG A 139 1.40 -12.85 9.06
CA ARG A 139 0.55 -13.60 8.11
C ARG A 139 1.31 -14.78 7.46
N PRO A 140 1.81 -15.73 8.30
CA PRO A 140 2.62 -16.85 7.81
C PRO A 140 1.85 -17.84 6.91
N GLU A 141 0.51 -17.82 6.94
CA GLU A 141 -0.35 -18.61 6.06
C GLU A 141 -0.29 -18.17 4.58
N LYS A 142 0.17 -16.92 4.30
CA LYS A 142 0.39 -16.41 2.93
C LYS A 142 -0.81 -16.59 2.01
N ASP A 143 -2.01 -16.36 2.51
CA ASP A 143 -3.28 -16.62 1.84
C ASP A 143 -3.47 -15.88 0.51
N TRP A 144 -2.69 -14.83 0.23
CA TRP A 144 -2.65 -14.18 -1.09
C TRP A 144 -2.13 -15.09 -2.21
N LEU A 145 -1.43 -16.19 -1.88
CA LEU A 145 -0.97 -17.17 -2.88
C LEU A 145 -2.14 -17.93 -3.52
N GLU A 146 -3.30 -17.96 -2.87
CA GLU A 146 -4.52 -18.52 -3.41
C GLU A 146 -5.15 -17.63 -4.50
N LEU A 147 -4.74 -16.35 -4.56
CA LEU A 147 -5.27 -15.35 -5.50
C LEU A 147 -4.50 -15.36 -6.83
N LYS A 148 -4.50 -16.53 -7.50
CA LYS A 148 -3.83 -16.74 -8.81
C LYS A 148 -4.29 -15.72 -9.86
N GLY A 149 -3.35 -15.22 -10.64
CA GLY A 149 -3.58 -14.21 -11.68
C GLY A 149 -3.88 -12.79 -11.15
N ARG A 150 -3.89 -12.59 -9.82
CA ARG A 150 -4.09 -11.27 -9.18
C ARG A 150 -2.95 -10.89 -8.24
N ALA A 151 -2.57 -11.76 -7.33
CA ALA A 151 -1.50 -11.53 -6.35
C ALA A 151 -0.19 -12.21 -6.74
N VAL A 152 -0.27 -13.33 -7.47
CA VAL A 152 0.86 -14.11 -7.98
C VAL A 152 0.65 -14.42 -9.44
N SER A 153 1.73 -14.56 -10.22
CA SER A 153 1.66 -15.06 -11.58
C SER A 153 1.31 -16.56 -11.61
N ASN A 154 0.78 -17.04 -12.72
CA ASN A 154 0.47 -18.46 -12.85
C ASN A 154 1.74 -19.35 -12.86
N GLU A 155 2.92 -18.75 -13.05
CA GLU A 155 4.22 -19.41 -13.12
C GLU A 155 4.90 -19.54 -11.75
N ASP A 156 4.50 -18.75 -10.74
CA ASP A 156 5.08 -18.76 -9.38
C ASP A 156 4.51 -19.88 -8.48
N SER A 157 3.87 -20.90 -9.06
CA SER A 157 3.12 -21.92 -8.31
C SER A 157 3.72 -23.32 -8.35
N GLU A 158 5.03 -23.45 -8.67
CA GLU A 158 5.80 -24.70 -8.55
C GLU A 158 6.80 -24.68 -7.40
#